data_6c499ff267cdc802e432444773517b8c
#
_entry.id   6c499ff267cdc802e432444773517b8c
#
_cell.length_a   1.000
_cell.length_b   1.000
_cell.length_c   1.000
_cell.angle_alpha   90.00
_cell.angle_beta   90.00
_cell.angle_gamma   90.00
#
_symmetry.space_group_name_H-M   'P 1'
#
loop_
_entity.id
_entity.type
_entity.pdbx_description
1 polymer ?
#
loop_
_entity_poly.entity_id
_entity_poly.type
_entity_poly.pdbx_seq_one_letter_code
_entity_poly.pdbx_strand_id
1 'polypeptide(L)'
;LKPRLRERLRNSKNIVLLLSSTTSNSRALREEIDYGINDQGLPVIVVYPEYASESDLLTADNQALKQAVKNLWNKLPIFRDSMRSVPTLHVPNKKSVIEKALNNAKFMVGTKGDSEVFFYKP
;
A
#
# COMPACT_ATOMS: atom_id res chain seq x y z
N LEU A 1 -11.51 -16.07 -5.14
CA LEU A 1 -11.62 -15.34 -3.88
C LEU A 1 -12.94 -15.67 -3.19
N LYS A 2 -12.89 -16.04 -1.93
CA LYS A 2 -14.08 -16.44 -1.16
C LYS A 2 -15.10 -15.30 -1.07
N PRO A 3 -16.42 -15.57 -1.14
CA PRO A 3 -17.45 -14.53 -1.11
C PRO A 3 -17.39 -13.59 0.09
N ARG A 4 -17.03 -14.09 1.27
CA ARG A 4 -16.88 -13.28 2.48
C ARG A 4 -15.78 -12.24 2.34
N LEU A 5 -14.67 -12.63 1.75
CA LEU A 5 -13.52 -11.73 1.56
C LEU A 5 -13.87 -10.67 0.51
N ARG A 6 -14.58 -11.03 -0.55
CA ARG A 6 -15.08 -10.07 -1.53
C ARG A 6 -16.00 -9.04 -0.89
N GLU A 7 -16.91 -9.47 -0.02
CA GLU A 7 -17.82 -8.58 0.69
C GLU A 7 -17.06 -7.62 1.59
N ARG A 8 -16.06 -8.11 2.33
CA ARG A 8 -15.22 -7.27 3.17
C ARG A 8 -14.49 -6.21 2.37
N LEU A 9 -13.92 -6.57 1.22
CA LEU A 9 -13.23 -5.63 0.35
C LEU A 9 -14.19 -4.60 -0.25
N ARG A 10 -15.39 -5.01 -0.66
CA ARG A 10 -16.40 -4.06 -1.15
C ARG A 10 -16.80 -3.02 -0.12
N ASN A 11 -16.75 -3.38 1.16
CA ASN A 11 -17.10 -2.50 2.27
C ASN A 11 -15.90 -1.80 2.91
N SER A 12 -14.70 -2.04 2.39
CA SER A 12 -13.47 -1.43 2.89
C SER A 12 -13.25 -0.05 2.29
N LYS A 13 -12.59 0.83 3.05
CA LYS A 13 -12.21 2.17 2.60
C LYS A 13 -10.88 2.16 1.84
N ASN A 14 -10.02 1.21 2.15
CA ASN A 14 -8.69 1.05 1.57
C ASN A 14 -8.19 -0.38 1.83
N ILE A 15 -7.05 -0.70 1.23
CA ILE A 15 -6.30 -1.93 1.54
C ILE A 15 -5.08 -1.54 2.35
N VAL A 16 -4.81 -2.27 3.44
CA VAL A 16 -3.55 -2.16 4.17
C VAL A 16 -2.69 -3.36 3.82
N LEU A 17 -1.56 -3.11 3.17
CA LEU A 17 -0.63 -4.13 2.71
C LEU A 17 0.66 -4.08 3.52
N LEU A 18 1.05 -5.20 4.12
CA LEU A 18 2.34 -5.34 4.78
C LEU A 18 3.34 -5.92 3.78
N LEU A 19 4.41 -5.19 3.51
CA LEU A 19 5.40 -5.57 2.49
C LEU A 19 6.81 -5.58 3.07
N SER A 20 7.43 -6.76 3.12
CA SER A 20 8.77 -6.95 3.66
C SER A 20 9.57 -7.93 2.80
N SER A 21 10.84 -8.13 3.14
CA SER A 21 11.73 -9.08 2.47
C SER A 21 11.23 -10.54 2.56
N THR A 22 10.36 -10.83 3.52
CA THR A 22 9.80 -12.18 3.76
C THR A 22 8.38 -12.34 3.22
N THR A 23 7.81 -11.32 2.59
CA THR A 23 6.46 -11.41 2.01
C THR A 23 6.40 -12.48 0.94
N SER A 24 5.43 -13.39 1.06
CA SER A 24 5.19 -14.46 0.11
C SER A 24 4.16 -14.05 -0.93
N ASN A 25 4.43 -14.35 -2.20
CA ASN A 25 3.50 -14.11 -3.31
C ASN A 25 2.44 -15.23 -3.36
N SER A 26 1.66 -15.37 -2.30
CA SER A 26 0.62 -16.41 -2.22
C SER A 26 -0.55 -16.12 -3.16
N ARG A 27 -1.24 -17.18 -3.59
CA ARG A 27 -2.42 -17.05 -4.43
C ARG A 27 -3.51 -16.21 -3.74
N ALA A 28 -3.74 -16.47 -2.45
CA ALA A 28 -4.76 -15.75 -1.69
C ALA A 28 -4.49 -14.24 -1.66
N LEU A 29 -3.23 -13.86 -1.41
CA LEU A 29 -2.83 -12.44 -1.38
C LEU A 29 -2.95 -11.81 -2.77
N ARG A 30 -2.54 -12.52 -3.82
CA ARG A 30 -2.68 -12.01 -5.20
C ARG A 30 -4.14 -11.75 -5.57
N GLU A 31 -5.03 -12.67 -5.23
CA GLU A 31 -6.47 -12.53 -5.52
C GLU A 31 -7.08 -11.36 -4.75
N GLU A 32 -6.67 -11.17 -3.48
CA GLU A 32 -7.14 -10.06 -2.65
C GLU A 32 -6.70 -8.71 -3.23
N ILE A 33 -5.44 -8.59 -3.62
CA ILE A 33 -4.90 -7.36 -4.21
C ILE A 33 -5.59 -7.06 -5.54
N ASP A 34 -5.71 -8.07 -6.40
CA ASP A 34 -6.34 -7.90 -7.71
C ASP A 34 -7.79 -7.46 -7.57
N TYR A 35 -8.57 -8.12 -6.74
CA TYR A 35 -9.96 -7.74 -6.51
C TYR A 35 -10.08 -6.35 -5.90
N GLY A 36 -9.29 -6.05 -4.88
CA GLY A 36 -9.34 -4.75 -4.19
C GLY A 36 -8.97 -3.58 -5.08
N ILE A 37 -7.90 -3.70 -5.86
CA ILE A 37 -7.44 -2.63 -6.72
C ILE A 37 -8.21 -2.59 -8.04
N ASN A 38 -8.26 -3.71 -8.76
CA ASN A 38 -8.74 -3.72 -10.14
C ASN A 38 -10.26 -3.80 -10.25
N ASP A 39 -10.93 -4.44 -9.30
CA ASP A 39 -12.40 -4.52 -9.30
C ASP A 39 -13.04 -3.44 -8.44
N GLN A 40 -12.47 -3.09 -7.29
CA GLN A 40 -13.05 -2.15 -6.34
C GLN A 40 -12.40 -0.76 -6.37
N GLY A 41 -11.25 -0.60 -6.99
CA GLY A 41 -10.56 0.69 -7.08
C GLY A 41 -10.11 1.24 -5.72
N LEU A 42 -9.77 0.37 -4.76
CA LEU A 42 -9.39 0.77 -3.42
C LEU A 42 -7.98 1.37 -3.40
N PRO A 43 -7.79 2.51 -2.73
CA PRO A 43 -6.44 3.00 -2.45
C PRO A 43 -5.70 2.04 -1.51
N VAL A 44 -4.39 2.04 -1.58
CA VAL A 44 -3.55 1.11 -0.81
C VAL A 44 -2.64 1.86 0.14
N ILE A 45 -2.63 1.47 1.41
CA ILE A 45 -1.66 1.91 2.39
C ILE A 45 -0.65 0.77 2.56
N VAL A 46 0.60 1.02 2.18
CA VAL A 46 1.67 0.02 2.24
C VAL A 46 2.52 0.28 3.47
N VAL A 47 2.55 -0.69 4.39
CA VAL A 47 3.38 -0.63 5.59
C VAL A 47 4.61 -1.50 5.38
N TYR A 48 5.79 -0.95 5.67
CA TYR A 48 7.08 -1.65 5.54
C TYR A 48 7.60 -2.04 6.91
N PRO A 49 7.34 -3.28 7.38
CA PRO A 49 7.68 -3.69 8.75
C PRO A 49 9.15 -3.56 9.13
N GLU A 50 10.04 -3.62 8.15
CA GLU A 50 11.49 -3.59 8.37
C GLU A 50 12.08 -2.17 8.47
N TYR A 51 11.24 -1.14 8.31
CA TYR A 51 11.66 0.28 8.32
C TYR A 51 10.95 1.02 9.46
N ALA A 52 11.70 1.61 10.37
CA ALA A 52 11.18 2.17 11.62
C ALA A 52 10.77 3.65 11.54
N SER A 53 11.22 4.39 10.53
CA SER A 53 10.92 5.82 10.39
C SER A 53 10.76 6.23 8.93
N GLU A 54 10.19 7.42 8.72
CA GLU A 54 9.99 7.98 7.37
C GLU A 54 11.32 8.16 6.64
N SER A 55 12.35 8.62 7.35
CA SER A 55 13.69 8.81 6.76
C SER A 55 14.31 7.49 6.31
N ASP A 56 13.93 6.36 6.93
CA ASP A 56 14.43 5.05 6.52
C ASP A 56 13.89 4.61 5.16
N LEU A 57 12.70 5.09 4.78
CA LEU A 57 12.09 4.78 3.50
C LEU A 57 12.60 5.66 2.35
N LEU A 58 13.13 6.84 2.67
CA LEU A 58 13.37 7.89 1.69
C LEU A 58 14.84 8.03 1.33
N THR A 59 15.10 8.59 0.14
CA THR A 59 16.42 9.03 -0.28
C THR A 59 16.93 10.14 0.65
N ALA A 60 18.24 10.43 0.61
CA ALA A 60 18.85 11.42 1.49
C ALA A 60 18.23 12.81 1.37
N ASP A 61 17.70 13.18 0.20
CA ASP A 61 17.04 14.47 -0.05
C ASP A 61 15.53 14.45 0.28
N ASN A 62 14.99 13.33 0.78
CA ASN A 62 13.57 13.12 1.11
C ASN A 62 12.60 13.34 -0.06
N GLN A 63 13.06 13.20 -1.30
CA GLN A 63 12.24 13.43 -2.49
C GLN A 63 11.64 12.17 -3.10
N ALA A 64 12.15 10.99 -2.75
CA ALA A 64 11.70 9.73 -3.31
C ALA A 64 11.91 8.58 -2.34
N LEU A 65 11.21 7.46 -2.58
CA LEU A 65 11.46 6.20 -1.88
C LEU A 65 12.82 5.64 -2.33
N LYS A 66 13.54 5.03 -1.39
CA LYS A 66 14.81 4.34 -1.69
C LYS A 66 14.60 3.22 -2.70
N GLN A 67 15.60 2.94 -3.52
CA GLN A 67 15.53 1.83 -4.47
C GLN A 67 15.31 0.49 -3.77
N ALA A 68 15.90 0.28 -2.60
CA ALA A 68 15.71 -0.94 -1.82
C ALA A 68 14.23 -1.14 -1.42
N VAL A 69 13.50 -0.06 -1.12
CA VAL A 69 12.06 -0.12 -0.82
C VAL A 69 11.28 -0.47 -2.10
N LYS A 70 11.58 0.19 -3.20
CA LYS A 70 10.94 -0.11 -4.49
C LYS A 70 11.18 -1.54 -4.95
N ASN A 71 12.35 -2.12 -4.65
CA ASN A 71 12.67 -3.49 -5.00
C ASN A 71 11.75 -4.50 -4.30
N LEU A 72 11.19 -4.16 -3.14
CA LEU A 72 10.23 -5.01 -2.45
C LEU A 72 8.94 -5.21 -3.25
N TRP A 73 8.58 -4.26 -4.11
CA TRP A 73 7.39 -4.38 -4.96
C TRP A 73 7.48 -5.59 -5.90
N ASN A 74 8.69 -6.03 -6.25
CA ASN A 74 8.90 -7.21 -7.08
C ASN A 74 8.49 -8.52 -6.40
N LYS A 75 8.30 -8.51 -5.09
CA LYS A 75 7.80 -9.68 -4.35
C LYS A 75 6.30 -9.93 -4.59
N LEU A 76 5.57 -8.89 -5.01
CA LEU A 76 4.15 -8.95 -5.33
C LEU A 76 3.91 -8.33 -6.70
N PRO A 77 4.19 -9.05 -7.79
CA PRO A 77 4.07 -8.51 -9.16
C PRO A 77 2.67 -7.94 -9.46
N ILE A 78 1.60 -8.56 -8.94
CA ILE A 78 0.25 -8.04 -9.16
C ILE A 78 0.07 -6.65 -8.52
N PHE A 79 0.61 -6.44 -7.33
CA PHE A 79 0.61 -5.12 -6.70
C PHE A 79 1.46 -4.13 -7.49
N ARG A 80 2.70 -4.51 -7.81
CA ARG A 80 3.62 -3.66 -8.58
C ARG A 80 2.98 -3.15 -9.87
N ASP A 81 2.33 -4.06 -10.61
CA ASP A 81 1.76 -3.74 -11.91
C ASP A 81 0.40 -3.04 -11.83
N SER A 82 -0.33 -3.21 -10.72
CA SER A 82 -1.65 -2.62 -10.50
C SER A 82 -1.62 -1.29 -9.74
N MET A 83 -0.52 -0.97 -9.05
CA MET A 83 -0.45 0.20 -8.16
C MET A 83 -0.62 1.53 -8.87
N ARG A 84 -0.46 1.58 -10.19
CA ARG A 84 -0.68 2.79 -10.99
C ARG A 84 -2.15 3.13 -11.18
N SER A 85 -3.05 2.21 -10.85
CA SER A 85 -4.50 2.39 -11.02
C SER A 85 -5.16 3.10 -9.84
N VAL A 86 -4.49 3.16 -8.69
CA VAL A 86 -5.02 3.74 -7.46
C VAL A 86 -3.91 4.52 -6.73
N PRO A 87 -4.28 5.48 -5.86
CA PRO A 87 -3.27 6.12 -5.01
C PRO A 87 -2.72 5.13 -4.00
N THR A 88 -1.41 5.19 -3.76
CA THR A 88 -0.72 4.36 -2.77
C THR A 88 0.04 5.25 -1.80
N LEU A 89 -0.08 4.96 -0.50
CA LEU A 89 0.62 5.68 0.57
C LEU A 89 1.58 4.72 1.25
N HIS A 90 2.86 5.04 1.20
CA HIS A 90 3.93 4.19 1.70
C HIS A 90 4.41 4.71 3.05
N VAL A 91 4.30 3.87 4.09
CA VAL A 91 4.59 4.27 5.48
C VAL A 91 5.53 3.30 6.17
N PRO A 92 6.37 3.79 7.09
CA PRO A 92 7.23 2.93 7.90
C PRO A 92 6.41 2.21 8.98
N ASN A 93 7.03 1.26 9.65
CA ASN A 93 6.44 0.59 10.80
C ASN A 93 6.55 1.47 12.06
N LYS A 94 5.81 2.56 12.06
CA LYS A 94 5.76 3.54 13.14
C LYS A 94 4.30 3.84 13.44
N LYS A 95 3.88 3.53 14.66
CA LYS A 95 2.47 3.59 15.06
C LYS A 95 1.80 4.94 14.73
N SER A 96 2.45 6.05 15.06
CA SER A 96 1.89 7.38 14.81
C SER A 96 1.69 7.67 13.33
N VAL A 97 2.57 7.18 12.47
CA VAL A 97 2.48 7.36 11.02
C VAL A 97 1.41 6.45 10.42
N ILE A 98 1.31 5.21 10.90
CA ILE A 98 0.26 4.28 10.48
C ILE A 98 -1.12 4.83 10.84
N GLU A 99 -1.30 5.33 12.05
CA GLU A 99 -2.56 5.94 12.50
C GLU A 99 -2.92 7.16 11.64
N LYS A 100 -1.93 8.00 11.32
CA LYS A 100 -2.13 9.15 10.44
C LYS A 100 -2.57 8.72 9.04
N ALA A 101 -1.97 7.66 8.50
CA ALA A 101 -2.34 7.11 7.21
C ALA A 101 -3.77 6.58 7.18
N LEU A 102 -4.16 5.83 8.21
CA LEU A 102 -5.50 5.26 8.32
C LEU A 102 -6.60 6.33 8.43
N ASN A 103 -6.27 7.51 8.93
CA ASN A 103 -7.19 8.63 9.07
C ASN A 103 -7.10 9.63 7.91
N ASN A 104 -6.27 9.35 6.91
CA ASN A 104 -6.09 10.24 5.77
C ASN A 104 -7.22 10.07 4.76
N ALA A 105 -8.09 11.09 4.64
CA ALA A 105 -9.28 11.04 3.78
C ALA A 105 -8.97 10.79 2.30
N LYS A 106 -7.77 11.15 1.83
CA LYS A 106 -7.36 10.93 0.44
C LYS A 106 -7.16 9.44 0.10
N PHE A 107 -7.06 8.59 1.12
CA PHE A 107 -6.83 7.15 0.95
C PHE A 107 -8.04 6.34 1.40
N MET A 108 -9.22 6.88 1.17
CA MET A 108 -10.49 6.21 1.40
C MET A 108 -11.25 6.08 0.08
N VAL A 109 -11.97 4.99 -0.08
CA VAL A 109 -12.80 4.75 -1.27
C VAL A 109 -13.80 5.90 -1.46
N GLY A 110 -14.04 6.26 -2.72
CA GLY A 110 -14.93 7.37 -3.06
C GLY A 110 -14.24 8.72 -3.14
N THR A 111 -12.99 8.83 -2.71
CA THR A 111 -12.19 10.03 -2.86
C THR A 111 -11.44 9.95 -4.18
N LYS A 112 -11.67 10.90 -5.08
CA LYS A 112 -10.91 10.98 -6.33
C LYS A 112 -9.51 11.49 -5.99
N GLY A 113 -8.53 10.58 -5.98
CA GLY A 113 -7.13 10.89 -5.78
C GLY A 113 -6.32 10.63 -7.04
N ASP A 114 -5.15 11.22 -7.13
CA ASP A 114 -4.19 10.90 -8.17
C ASP A 114 -3.64 9.49 -7.94
N SER A 115 -3.55 8.70 -9.00
CA SER A 115 -2.93 7.38 -8.96
C SER A 115 -1.41 7.50 -8.86
N GLU A 116 -0.94 8.10 -7.77
CA GLU A 116 0.47 8.37 -7.52
C GLU A 116 0.98 7.63 -6.29
N VAL A 117 2.29 7.60 -6.17
CA VAL A 117 3.00 7.10 -5.00
C VAL A 117 3.18 8.24 -4.02
N PHE A 118 2.56 8.11 -2.84
CA PHE A 118 2.63 9.10 -1.78
C PHE A 118 3.42 8.58 -0.59
N PHE A 119 4.06 9.47 0.13
CA PHE A 119 4.76 9.17 1.38
C PHE A 119 4.84 10.43 2.25
N TYR A 120 4.99 10.23 3.56
CA TYR A 120 5.20 11.36 4.48
C TYR A 120 6.68 11.68 4.57
N LYS A 121 7.01 12.96 4.62
CA LYS A 121 8.38 13.42 4.88
C LYS A 121 8.61 13.48 6.39
N PRO A 122 9.87 13.24 6.82
CA PRO A 122 10.21 13.36 8.24
C PRO A 122 10.00 14.76 8.80
#